data_16b2fe8acb84ca7a8a7c23c603b2cbed
#
_entry.id   16b2fe8acb84ca7a8a7c23c603b2cbed
#
_cell.length_a   1.000
_cell.length_b   1.000
_cell.length_c   1.000
_cell.angle_alpha   90.00
_cell.angle_beta   90.00
_cell.angle_gamma   90.00
#
_symmetry.space_group_name_H-M   'P 1'
#
loop_
_entity.id
_entity.type
_entity.pdbx_description
1 polymer ?
#
loop_
_entity_poly.entity_id
_entity_poly.type
_entity_poly.pdbx_seq_one_letter_code
_entity_poly.pdbx_strand_id
1 'polypeptide(L)'
;IFLREPIRWQGAALVVLGFVGVLIVVQPGSDVGSGLIWAVAAGTCYGAFLTASRWLSHVGTPLGLTFTQLFIAALVLTPFGATNIPTLTGEVVWLTTLSALFSMLGNLIMLYAYKLAPATRLAPLVYFQLLAAVIFGWVFFDTLPAVFTWVGLLIVVVAGIGSARLRA
;
A
#
# COMPACT_ATOMS: atom_id res chain seq x y z
N ILE A 1 -7.36 -5.44 -16.87
CA ILE A 1 -8.37 -5.12 -17.88
C ILE A 1 -8.13 -3.68 -18.38
N PHE A 2 -8.04 -2.68 -17.53
CA PHE A 2 -7.86 -1.27 -17.93
C PHE A 2 -6.51 -0.96 -18.56
N LEU A 3 -5.43 -1.62 -18.13
CA LEU A 3 -4.06 -1.36 -18.61
C LEU A 3 -3.67 -2.21 -19.82
N ARG A 4 -4.54 -3.08 -20.33
CA ARG A 4 -4.30 -4.01 -21.47
C ARG A 4 -3.01 -4.83 -21.33
N GLU A 5 -2.53 -5.03 -20.12
CA GLU A 5 -1.36 -5.87 -19.85
C GLU A 5 -1.78 -7.36 -19.88
N PRO A 6 -1.04 -8.24 -20.56
CA PRO A 6 -1.40 -9.67 -20.65
C PRO A 6 -1.28 -10.33 -19.28
N ILE A 7 -2.40 -10.86 -18.78
CA ILE A 7 -2.43 -11.60 -17.51
C ILE A 7 -2.05 -13.05 -17.80
N ARG A 8 -0.85 -13.45 -17.38
CA ARG A 8 -0.44 -14.86 -17.38
C ARG A 8 -1.08 -15.57 -16.19
N TRP A 9 -1.63 -16.77 -16.37
CA TRP A 9 -2.26 -17.55 -15.29
C TRP A 9 -1.33 -17.78 -14.10
N GLN A 10 -0.02 -17.97 -14.36
CA GLN A 10 1.02 -18.09 -13.33
C GLN A 10 1.13 -16.82 -12.46
N GLY A 11 1.01 -15.64 -13.08
CA GLY A 11 0.98 -14.37 -12.34
C GLY A 11 -0.27 -14.25 -11.48
N ALA A 12 -1.43 -14.67 -11.99
CA ALA A 12 -2.67 -14.70 -11.21
C ALA A 12 -2.57 -15.65 -10.01
N ALA A 13 -2.00 -16.84 -10.20
CA ALA A 13 -1.78 -17.80 -9.12
C ALA A 13 -0.87 -17.24 -8.01
N LEU A 14 0.19 -16.51 -8.37
CA LEU A 14 1.08 -15.88 -7.39
C LEU A 14 0.40 -14.71 -6.65
N VAL A 15 -0.47 -13.96 -7.32
CA VAL A 15 -1.28 -12.93 -6.65
C VAL A 15 -2.22 -13.56 -5.62
N VAL A 16 -2.88 -14.66 -5.97
CA VAL A 16 -3.73 -15.41 -5.03
C VAL A 16 -2.90 -15.96 -3.87
N LEU A 17 -1.72 -16.52 -4.13
CA LEU A 17 -0.82 -17.01 -3.10
C LEU A 17 -0.38 -15.87 -2.16
N GLY A 18 -0.01 -14.72 -2.70
CA GLY A 18 0.32 -13.53 -1.92
C GLY A 18 -0.85 -13.07 -1.05
N PHE A 19 -2.07 -13.10 -1.60
CA PHE A 19 -3.28 -12.76 -0.84
C PHE A 19 -3.54 -13.73 0.32
N VAL A 20 -3.35 -15.03 0.10
CA VAL A 20 -3.42 -16.04 1.19
C VAL A 20 -2.36 -15.74 2.25
N GLY A 21 -1.13 -15.40 1.86
CA GLY A 21 -0.08 -14.98 2.80
C GLY A 21 -0.50 -13.77 3.64
N VAL A 22 -1.13 -12.76 3.04
CA VAL A 22 -1.66 -11.59 3.76
C VAL A 22 -2.74 -11.99 4.75
N LEU A 23 -3.66 -12.88 4.38
CA LEU A 23 -4.70 -13.37 5.30
C LEU A 23 -4.10 -14.11 6.51
N ILE A 24 -3.03 -14.87 6.30
CA ILE A 24 -2.31 -15.56 7.39
C ILE A 24 -1.62 -14.54 8.32
N VAL A 25 -1.06 -13.44 7.78
CA VAL A 25 -0.46 -12.37 8.58
C VAL A 25 -1.51 -11.62 9.40
N VAL A 26 -2.62 -11.26 8.77
CA VAL A 26 -3.67 -10.44 9.39
C VAL A 26 -4.48 -11.25 10.41
N GLN A 27 -4.57 -12.58 10.25
CA GLN A 27 -5.35 -13.47 11.11
C GLN A 27 -6.71 -12.87 11.49
N PRO A 28 -7.61 -12.64 10.54
CA PRO A 28 -8.92 -12.10 10.86
C PRO A 28 -9.61 -13.06 11.83
N GLY A 29 -9.74 -12.63 13.10
CA GLY A 29 -10.34 -13.43 14.17
C GLY A 29 -11.84 -13.65 13.93
N SER A 30 -12.48 -14.45 14.80
CA SER A 30 -13.92 -14.75 14.74
C SER A 30 -14.84 -13.51 14.89
N ASP A 31 -14.32 -12.39 15.39
CA ASP A 31 -14.98 -11.10 15.50
C ASP A 31 -14.79 -10.20 14.26
N VAL A 32 -14.89 -10.80 13.09
CA VAL A 32 -14.72 -10.11 11.79
C VAL A 32 -15.98 -9.29 11.43
N GLY A 33 -16.52 -8.54 12.38
CA GLY A 33 -17.67 -7.67 12.18
C GLY A 33 -17.49 -6.60 11.08
N SER A 34 -18.01 -5.42 11.30
CA SER A 34 -17.96 -4.28 10.36
C SER A 34 -16.56 -3.92 9.86
N GLY A 35 -15.50 -4.24 10.61
CA GLY A 35 -14.11 -3.96 10.24
C GLY A 35 -13.65 -4.61 8.93
N LEU A 36 -14.13 -5.81 8.60
CA LEU A 36 -13.77 -6.49 7.34
C LEU A 36 -14.28 -5.72 6.11
N ILE A 37 -15.52 -5.22 6.18
CA ILE A 37 -16.12 -4.46 5.08
C ILE A 37 -15.28 -3.20 4.81
N TRP A 38 -14.89 -2.49 5.86
CA TRP A 38 -14.04 -1.31 5.74
C TRP A 38 -12.65 -1.63 5.24
N ALA A 39 -12.06 -2.76 5.66
CA ALA A 39 -10.76 -3.21 5.17
C ALA A 39 -10.80 -3.56 3.67
N VAL A 40 -11.84 -4.26 3.20
CA VAL A 40 -12.04 -4.57 1.78
C VAL A 40 -12.27 -3.29 0.97
N ALA A 41 -13.09 -2.37 1.47
CA ALA A 41 -13.33 -1.09 0.82
C ALA A 41 -12.02 -0.29 0.70
N ALA A 42 -11.25 -0.17 1.78
CA ALA A 42 -9.95 0.52 1.78
C ALA A 42 -8.95 -0.12 0.80
N GLY A 43 -8.84 -1.45 0.79
CA GLY A 43 -7.99 -2.18 -0.14
C GLY A 43 -8.39 -1.98 -1.61
N THR A 44 -9.70 -1.96 -1.88
CA THR A 44 -10.24 -1.69 -3.22
C THR A 44 -9.93 -0.26 -3.67
N CYS A 45 -10.14 0.72 -2.80
CA CYS A 45 -9.79 2.13 -3.06
C CYS A 45 -8.28 2.30 -3.28
N TYR A 46 -7.46 1.62 -2.48
CA TYR A 46 -6.01 1.65 -2.66
C TYR A 46 -5.56 1.03 -3.99
N GLY A 47 -6.14 -0.11 -4.38
CA GLY A 47 -5.90 -0.73 -5.69
C GLY A 47 -6.32 0.18 -6.86
N ALA A 48 -7.47 0.83 -6.74
CA ALA A 48 -7.93 1.83 -7.71
C ALA A 48 -6.97 3.03 -7.78
N PHE A 49 -6.50 3.53 -6.65
CA PHE A 49 -5.50 4.60 -6.56
C PHE A 49 -4.18 4.23 -7.26
N LEU A 50 -3.64 3.03 -7.02
CA LEU A 50 -2.44 2.56 -7.70
C LEU A 50 -2.62 2.45 -9.22
N THR A 51 -3.77 1.94 -9.65
CA THR A 51 -4.12 1.81 -11.08
C THR A 51 -4.25 3.18 -11.75
N ALA A 52 -4.94 4.10 -11.11
CA ALA A 52 -5.08 5.48 -11.58
C ALA A 52 -3.72 6.21 -11.62
N SER A 53 -2.90 6.05 -10.59
CA SER A 53 -1.55 6.63 -10.53
C SER A 53 -0.67 6.14 -11.67
N ARG A 54 -0.75 4.84 -11.99
CA ARG A 54 -0.05 4.26 -13.14
C ARG A 54 -0.57 4.84 -14.46
N TRP A 55 -1.89 4.94 -14.62
CA TRP A 55 -2.48 5.48 -15.83
C TRP A 55 -2.10 6.96 -16.05
N LEU A 56 -2.17 7.77 -14.99
CA LEU A 56 -1.81 9.18 -15.05
C LEU A 56 -0.30 9.44 -15.16
N SER A 57 0.56 8.49 -14.79
CA SER A 57 2.02 8.67 -14.80
C SER A 57 2.59 9.05 -16.17
N HIS A 58 1.86 8.74 -17.26
CA HIS A 58 2.23 9.12 -18.62
C HIS A 58 1.75 10.51 -19.06
N VAL A 59 0.78 11.10 -18.33
CA VAL A 59 0.11 12.35 -18.73
C VAL A 59 0.79 13.58 -18.15
N GLY A 60 1.44 13.45 -16.99
CA GLY A 60 2.01 14.58 -16.28
C GLY A 60 3.39 14.35 -15.67
N THR A 61 3.94 15.38 -15.05
CA THR A 61 5.15 15.26 -14.25
C THR A 61 4.82 14.56 -12.91
N PRO A 62 5.69 13.70 -12.37
CA PRO A 62 5.44 13.07 -11.07
C PRO A 62 5.17 14.06 -9.95
N LEU A 63 5.89 15.17 -9.94
CA LEU A 63 5.70 16.24 -8.96
C LEU A 63 4.32 16.89 -9.08
N GLY A 64 3.88 17.22 -10.30
CA GLY A 64 2.56 17.78 -10.55
C GLY A 64 1.44 16.84 -10.18
N LEU A 65 1.58 15.56 -10.49
CA LEU A 65 0.61 14.53 -10.13
C LEU A 65 0.54 14.34 -8.60
N THR A 66 1.69 14.29 -7.92
CA THR A 66 1.73 14.21 -6.45
C THR A 66 1.04 15.40 -5.82
N PHE A 67 1.35 16.62 -6.28
CA PHE A 67 0.72 17.83 -5.77
C PHE A 67 -0.80 17.81 -5.98
N THR A 68 -1.26 17.47 -7.18
CA THR A 68 -2.69 17.42 -7.50
C THR A 68 -3.42 16.37 -6.65
N GLN A 69 -2.84 15.19 -6.48
CA GLN A 69 -3.42 14.13 -5.64
C GLN A 69 -3.56 14.58 -4.18
N LEU A 70 -2.48 15.15 -3.61
CA LEU A 70 -2.49 15.63 -2.23
C LEU A 70 -3.43 16.80 -2.03
N PHE A 71 -3.47 17.73 -3.00
CA PHE A 71 -4.36 18.89 -2.95
C PHE A 71 -5.84 18.47 -2.98
N ILE A 72 -6.21 17.58 -3.90
CA ILE A 72 -7.58 17.07 -3.99
C ILE A 72 -7.94 16.30 -2.71
N ALA A 73 -7.03 15.45 -2.23
CA ALA A 73 -7.26 14.70 -0.98
C ALA A 73 -7.45 15.64 0.21
N ALA A 74 -6.63 16.68 0.33
CA ALA A 74 -6.77 17.69 1.37
C ALA A 74 -8.12 18.41 1.26
N LEU A 75 -8.52 18.85 0.07
CA LEU A 75 -9.78 19.55 -0.15
C LEU A 75 -11.01 18.70 0.21
N VAL A 76 -10.96 17.39 -0.13
CA VAL A 76 -12.07 16.46 0.16
C VAL A 76 -12.10 16.06 1.63
N LEU A 77 -10.94 15.86 2.26
CA LEU A 77 -10.87 15.35 3.64
C LEU A 77 -10.95 16.45 4.71
N THR A 78 -10.61 17.69 4.39
CA THR A 78 -10.65 18.81 5.36
C THR A 78 -12.03 18.99 6.03
N PRO A 79 -13.17 18.95 5.32
CA PRO A 79 -14.48 19.08 5.96
C PRO A 79 -14.75 17.98 7.01
N PHE A 80 -14.28 16.75 6.75
CA PHE A 80 -14.45 15.62 7.66
C PHE A 80 -13.47 15.69 8.84
N GLY A 81 -12.24 16.16 8.59
CA GLY A 81 -11.22 16.33 9.63
C GLY A 81 -11.50 17.51 10.56
N ALA A 82 -12.10 18.57 10.05
CA ALA A 82 -12.38 19.79 10.82
C ALA A 82 -13.32 19.56 12.03
N THR A 83 -14.15 18.51 11.97
CA THR A 83 -15.08 18.17 13.07
C THR A 83 -14.43 17.38 14.20
N ASN A 84 -13.23 16.84 14.01
CA ASN A 84 -12.53 15.95 14.94
C ASN A 84 -11.05 16.32 15.04
N ILE A 85 -10.74 17.58 15.28
CA ILE A 85 -9.35 18.04 15.44
C ILE A 85 -8.86 17.59 16.82
N PRO A 86 -7.82 16.75 16.91
CA PRO A 86 -7.20 16.39 18.18
C PRO A 86 -6.51 17.62 18.80
N THR A 87 -6.26 17.59 20.10
CA THR A 87 -5.45 18.62 20.76
C THR A 87 -4.07 18.68 20.12
N LEU A 88 -3.74 19.83 19.52
CA LEU A 88 -2.48 20.06 18.83
C LEU A 88 -1.34 20.26 19.84
N THR A 89 -0.82 19.16 20.37
CA THR A 89 0.42 19.19 21.14
C THR A 89 1.62 19.27 20.16
N GLY A 90 2.74 19.81 20.62
CA GLY A 90 3.96 19.89 19.80
C GLY A 90 4.39 18.53 19.23
N GLU A 91 4.21 17.46 20.00
CA GLU A 91 4.49 16.08 19.58
C GLU A 91 3.58 15.63 18.45
N VAL A 92 2.27 15.86 18.55
CA VAL A 92 1.30 15.52 17.50
C VAL A 92 1.62 16.25 16.21
N VAL A 93 1.91 17.55 16.28
CA VAL A 93 2.27 18.36 15.10
C VAL A 93 3.54 17.83 14.45
N TRP A 94 4.58 17.54 15.23
CA TRP A 94 5.86 17.03 14.72
C TRP A 94 5.69 15.67 14.04
N LEU A 95 5.06 14.70 14.71
CA LEU A 95 4.86 13.35 14.17
C LEU A 95 3.97 13.37 12.92
N THR A 96 2.91 14.18 12.92
CA THR A 96 2.04 14.31 11.74
C THR A 96 2.76 14.93 10.56
N THR A 97 3.57 15.97 10.80
CA THR A 97 4.37 16.61 9.75
C THR A 97 5.38 15.65 9.16
N LEU A 98 6.08 14.89 10.01
CA LEU A 98 7.06 13.90 9.58
C LEU A 98 6.40 12.78 8.77
N SER A 99 5.26 12.27 9.23
CA SER A 99 4.45 11.28 8.51
C SER A 99 3.99 11.78 7.14
N ALA A 100 3.52 13.03 7.07
CA ALA A 100 3.11 13.65 5.81
C ALA A 100 4.27 13.80 4.82
N LEU A 101 5.44 14.21 5.29
CA LEU A 101 6.64 14.32 4.46
C LEU A 101 7.08 12.97 3.89
N PHE A 102 7.15 11.93 4.73
CA PHE A 102 7.51 10.58 4.26
C PHE A 102 6.47 10.00 3.30
N SER A 103 5.18 10.23 3.54
CA SER A 103 4.11 9.81 2.65
C SER A 103 4.18 10.51 1.29
N MET A 104 4.45 11.82 1.29
CA MET A 104 4.64 12.59 0.06
C MET A 104 5.86 12.09 -0.73
N LEU A 105 6.98 11.87 -0.07
CA LEU A 105 8.19 11.32 -0.69
C LEU A 105 7.94 9.92 -1.28
N GLY A 106 7.31 9.04 -0.51
CA GLY A 106 6.97 7.69 -0.97
C GLY A 106 6.06 7.71 -2.21
N ASN A 107 5.03 8.56 -2.21
CA ASN A 107 4.15 8.72 -3.36
C ASN A 107 4.89 9.28 -4.59
N LEU A 108 5.76 10.27 -4.39
CA LEU A 108 6.58 10.83 -5.46
C LEU A 108 7.52 9.80 -6.08
N ILE A 109 8.22 9.03 -5.26
CA ILE A 109 9.10 7.94 -5.71
C ILE A 109 8.30 6.87 -6.47
N MET A 110 7.12 6.51 -5.99
CA MET A 110 6.22 5.57 -6.65
C MET A 110 5.82 6.05 -8.05
N LEU A 111 5.47 7.32 -8.21
CA LEU A 111 5.12 7.90 -9.52
C LEU A 111 6.31 7.94 -10.47
N TYR A 112 7.52 8.21 -9.98
CA TYR A 112 8.74 8.08 -10.78
C TYR A 112 8.97 6.62 -11.21
N ALA A 113 8.80 5.67 -10.30
CA ALA A 113 8.93 4.25 -10.62
C ALA A 113 7.93 3.81 -11.70
N TYR A 114 6.69 4.30 -11.65
CA TYR A 114 5.69 4.03 -12.68
C TYR A 114 6.02 4.61 -14.07
N LYS A 115 6.84 5.65 -14.14
CA LYS A 115 7.37 6.12 -15.44
C LYS A 115 8.42 5.20 -16.00
N LEU A 116 9.21 4.57 -15.15
CA LEU A 116 10.36 3.75 -15.56
C LEU A 116 9.99 2.28 -15.80
N ALA A 117 8.92 1.78 -15.15
CA ALA A 117 8.56 0.38 -15.22
C ALA A 117 7.04 0.17 -15.23
N PRO A 118 6.55 -0.89 -15.91
CA PRO A 118 5.14 -1.23 -15.90
C PRO A 118 4.66 -1.63 -14.49
N ALA A 119 3.38 -1.39 -14.18
CA ALA A 119 2.78 -1.71 -12.89
C ALA A 119 2.96 -3.19 -12.51
N THR A 120 2.96 -4.07 -13.49
CA THR A 120 3.17 -5.51 -13.30
C THR A 120 4.56 -5.87 -12.76
N ARG A 121 5.59 -5.06 -13.03
CA ARG A 121 6.92 -5.23 -12.43
C ARG A 121 7.02 -4.65 -11.03
N LEU A 122 6.27 -3.59 -10.76
CA LEU A 122 6.32 -2.88 -9.47
C LEU A 122 5.39 -3.50 -8.42
N ALA A 123 4.31 -4.15 -8.85
CA ALA A 123 3.34 -4.75 -7.93
C ALA A 123 3.95 -5.69 -6.85
N PRO A 124 4.94 -6.56 -7.17
CA PRO A 124 5.57 -7.39 -6.14
C PRO A 124 6.32 -6.58 -5.08
N LEU A 125 6.80 -5.38 -5.42
CA LEU A 125 7.54 -4.54 -4.47
C LEU A 125 6.64 -3.95 -3.38
N VAL A 126 5.33 -3.86 -3.63
CA VAL A 126 4.35 -3.43 -2.61
C VAL A 126 4.36 -4.37 -1.40
N TYR A 127 4.71 -5.64 -1.60
CA TYR A 127 4.81 -6.59 -0.49
C TYR A 127 5.95 -6.29 0.48
N PHE A 128 7.00 -5.56 0.08
CA PHE A 128 8.04 -5.09 1.00
C PHE A 128 7.49 -4.13 2.05
N GLN A 129 6.40 -3.42 1.76
CA GLN A 129 5.71 -2.58 2.73
C GLN A 129 5.22 -3.41 3.93
N LEU A 130 4.70 -4.60 3.70
CA LEU A 130 4.27 -5.50 4.77
C LEU A 130 5.46 -5.96 5.63
N LEU A 131 6.57 -6.33 5.00
CA LEU A 131 7.80 -6.70 5.71
C LEU A 131 8.31 -5.53 6.57
N ALA A 132 8.38 -4.34 5.99
CA ALA A 132 8.79 -3.13 6.71
C ALA A 132 7.85 -2.83 7.89
N ALA A 133 6.52 -2.95 7.70
CA ALA A 133 5.54 -2.73 8.76
C ALA A 133 5.73 -3.69 9.94
N VAL A 134 6.03 -4.97 9.68
CA VAL A 134 6.29 -5.96 10.74
C VAL A 134 7.61 -5.65 11.47
N ILE A 135 8.67 -5.31 10.73
CA ILE A 135 9.96 -4.97 11.33
C ILE A 135 9.84 -3.71 12.20
N PHE A 136 9.19 -2.66 11.69
CA PHE A 136 8.98 -1.43 12.46
C PHE A 136 8.03 -1.65 13.65
N GLY A 137 7.00 -2.48 13.50
CA GLY A 137 6.13 -2.87 14.60
C GLY A 137 6.91 -3.54 15.74
N TRP A 138 7.83 -4.41 15.39
CA TRP A 138 8.71 -5.05 16.38
C TRP A 138 9.70 -4.06 17.01
N VAL A 139 10.40 -3.28 16.19
CA VAL A 139 11.48 -2.37 16.67
C VAL A 139 10.94 -1.22 17.52
N PHE A 140 9.80 -0.63 17.15
CA PHE A 140 9.27 0.57 17.81
C PHE A 140 8.21 0.28 18.87
N PHE A 141 7.52 -0.85 18.78
CA PHE A 141 6.41 -1.19 19.68
C PHE A 141 6.66 -2.46 20.49
N ASP A 142 7.84 -3.05 20.35
CA ASP A 142 8.26 -4.28 21.05
C ASP A 142 7.24 -5.44 20.92
N THR A 143 6.47 -5.41 19.83
CA THR A 143 5.47 -6.43 19.53
C THR A 143 6.11 -7.55 18.73
N LEU A 144 6.45 -8.65 19.38
CA LEU A 144 6.97 -9.84 18.71
C LEU A 144 5.89 -10.43 17.78
N PRO A 145 6.17 -10.55 16.47
CA PRO A 145 5.21 -11.14 15.55
C PRO A 145 4.92 -12.60 15.92
N ALA A 146 3.67 -13.01 15.87
CA ALA A 146 3.29 -14.41 16.05
C ALA A 146 3.96 -15.29 14.97
N VAL A 147 4.16 -16.57 15.27
CA VAL A 147 4.77 -17.54 14.33
C VAL A 147 4.03 -17.53 12.97
N PHE A 148 2.71 -17.43 13.00
CA PHE A 148 1.89 -17.34 11.79
C PHE A 148 2.19 -16.10 10.95
N THR A 149 2.56 -14.98 11.56
CA THR A 149 2.97 -13.77 10.84
C THR A 149 4.23 -14.02 10.02
N TRP A 150 5.21 -14.73 10.56
CA TRP A 150 6.42 -15.12 9.83
C TRP A 150 6.13 -16.06 8.66
N VAL A 151 5.24 -17.03 8.85
CA VAL A 151 4.82 -17.94 7.78
C VAL A 151 4.12 -17.17 6.67
N GLY A 152 3.17 -16.28 7.00
CA GLY A 152 2.47 -15.46 6.03
C GLY A 152 3.41 -14.51 5.28
N LEU A 153 4.38 -13.89 5.98
CA LEU A 153 5.41 -13.06 5.36
C LEU A 153 6.26 -13.83 4.36
N LEU A 154 6.69 -15.04 4.71
CA LEU A 154 7.47 -15.89 3.82
C LEU A 154 6.70 -16.21 2.54
N ILE A 155 5.42 -16.54 2.65
CA ILE A 155 4.55 -16.79 1.51
C ILE A 155 4.43 -15.55 0.63
N VAL A 156 4.23 -14.38 1.23
CA VAL A 156 4.12 -13.10 0.52
C VAL A 156 5.41 -12.77 -0.23
N VAL A 157 6.57 -12.93 0.41
CA VAL A 157 7.88 -12.68 -0.21
C VAL A 157 8.12 -13.65 -1.38
N VAL A 158 7.85 -14.95 -1.19
CA VAL A 158 7.99 -15.96 -2.25
C VAL A 158 7.07 -15.65 -3.43
N ALA A 159 5.81 -15.28 -3.16
CA ALA A 159 4.85 -14.88 -4.19
C ALA A 159 5.32 -13.62 -4.95
N GLY A 160 5.87 -12.64 -4.23
CA GLY A 160 6.42 -11.42 -4.79
C GLY A 160 7.62 -11.68 -5.72
N ILE A 161 8.60 -12.42 -5.24
CA ILE A 161 9.80 -12.79 -6.02
C ILE A 161 9.41 -13.66 -7.23
N GLY A 162 8.52 -14.64 -7.03
CA GLY A 162 8.01 -15.48 -8.11
C GLY A 162 7.33 -14.67 -9.20
N SER A 163 6.50 -13.70 -8.81
CA SER A 163 5.82 -12.80 -9.74
C SER A 163 6.81 -11.91 -10.52
N ALA A 164 7.87 -11.44 -9.88
CA ALA A 164 8.92 -10.67 -10.54
C ALA A 164 9.68 -11.50 -11.59
N ARG A 165 10.02 -12.77 -11.26
CA ARG A 165 10.77 -13.67 -12.18
C ARG A 165 9.96 -14.15 -13.39
N LEU A 166 8.66 -14.36 -13.22
CA LEU A 166 7.81 -14.81 -14.34
C LEU A 166 7.62 -13.74 -15.43
N ARG A 167 7.98 -12.50 -15.13
CA ARG A 167 7.76 -11.33 -16.00
C ARG A 167 9.09 -10.73 -16.53
N ALA A 168 10.22 -11.26 -16.06
CA ALA A 168 11.53 -10.99 -16.63
C ALA A 168 11.78 -11.86 -17.88
#